data_aaf7d544c47782146d0d7382170be894
#
_entry.id   aaf7d544c47782146d0d7382170be894
#
_cell.length_a   1.000
_cell.length_b   1.000
_cell.length_c   1.000
_cell.angle_alpha   90.00
_cell.angle_beta   90.00
_cell.angle_gamma   90.00
#
_symmetry.space_group_name_H-M   'P 1'
#
loop_
_entity.id
_entity.type
_entity.pdbx_description
1 polymer ?
#
loop_
_entity_poly.entity_id
_entity_poly.type
_entity_poly.pdbx_seq_one_letter_code
_entity_poly.pdbx_strand_id
1 'polypeptide(L)'
;LHAHPSPQLRRQHDTLTEDLDLSYRAQLAGWRFLFLSDVEVPGEIPVEINGFKSQQHRWTKGAVQVAKKLLFRIWRSDAAVKAKVEATFHLTANICYILMLLMALLTLPVLNIRTHLGWERLLIIDLPLFSFATMAISGFYLASQRALYPEWKRQIKLLPMLMAMGMSLCINNTRAVIEGWIGYETPFLRTPKYGVTNATHAPHKPLYSSRRTVLALGELGMAAYFAYALYQAWHTELYMGLPFLLLFLTGFLYTGLLSSTQEWLSRMRSEPQPI
;
A
#
# COMPACT_ATOMS: atom_id res chain seq x y z
N LEU A 1 -35.22 18.47 14.92
CA LEU A 1 -35.53 18.19 13.52
C LEU A 1 -34.56 17.13 13.03
N HIS A 2 -34.90 15.83 13.24
CA HIS A 2 -34.15 14.71 12.65
C HIS A 2 -34.58 14.60 11.19
N ALA A 3 -33.90 15.31 10.31
CA ALA A 3 -34.04 15.09 8.88
C ALA A 3 -33.50 13.68 8.60
N HIS A 4 -34.37 12.76 8.17
CA HIS A 4 -33.90 11.47 7.66
C HIS A 4 -32.88 11.71 6.56
N PRO A 5 -31.68 11.06 6.62
CA PRO A 5 -30.70 11.23 5.58
C PRO A 5 -31.33 10.86 4.24
N SER A 6 -31.17 11.74 3.25
CA SER A 6 -31.67 11.48 1.90
C SER A 6 -31.20 10.10 1.43
N PRO A 7 -31.98 9.37 0.60
CA PRO A 7 -31.59 8.04 0.12
C PRO A 7 -30.19 8.00 -0.49
N GLN A 8 -29.71 9.12 -1.00
CA GLN A 8 -28.36 9.29 -1.56
C GLN A 8 -27.24 9.21 -0.51
N LEU A 9 -27.53 9.43 0.77
CA LEU A 9 -26.58 9.40 1.89
C LEU A 9 -26.64 8.10 2.70
N ARG A 10 -27.42 7.11 2.26
CA ARG A 10 -27.37 5.78 2.87
C ARG A 10 -26.09 5.05 2.51
N ARG A 11 -25.53 4.26 3.42
CA ARG A 11 -24.44 3.33 3.13
C ARG A 11 -24.85 2.42 1.97
N GLN A 12 -24.01 2.33 0.97
CA GLN A 12 -24.14 1.40 -0.14
C GLN A 12 -23.02 0.37 0.01
N HIS A 13 -23.32 -0.89 -0.23
CA HIS A 13 -22.39 -2.02 -0.06
C HIS A 13 -21.87 -2.54 -1.41
N ASP A 14 -21.93 -1.71 -2.44
CA ASP A 14 -21.47 -2.00 -3.80
C ASP A 14 -19.96 -1.73 -4.00
N THR A 15 -19.29 -1.19 -2.99
CA THR A 15 -17.84 -0.99 -2.96
C THR A 15 -17.24 -1.55 -1.67
N LEU A 16 -15.99 -2.01 -1.72
CA LEU A 16 -15.30 -2.55 -0.54
C LEU A 16 -14.86 -1.48 0.47
N THR A 17 -14.97 -0.21 0.11
CA THR A 17 -14.69 0.96 0.94
C THR A 17 -15.91 1.86 0.98
N GLU A 18 -16.95 1.39 1.67
CA GLU A 18 -18.22 2.08 1.82
C GLU A 18 -18.10 3.44 2.50
N ASP A 19 -17.10 3.61 3.33
CA ASP A 19 -16.74 4.86 4.01
C ASP A 19 -16.23 5.91 3.01
N LEU A 20 -15.32 5.51 2.13
CA LEU A 20 -14.79 6.37 1.06
C LEU A 20 -15.89 6.77 0.07
N ASP A 21 -16.70 5.81 -0.37
CA ASP A 21 -17.85 6.05 -1.25
C ASP A 21 -18.83 7.04 -0.62
N LEU A 22 -19.20 6.81 0.64
CA LEU A 22 -20.12 7.69 1.37
C LEU A 22 -19.55 9.09 1.53
N SER A 23 -18.25 9.23 1.84
CA SER A 23 -17.63 10.54 2.03
C SER A 23 -17.67 11.40 0.76
N TYR A 24 -17.37 10.83 -0.39
CA TYR A 24 -17.47 11.56 -1.67
C TYR A 24 -18.92 11.91 -2.04
N ARG A 25 -19.87 10.99 -1.80
CA ARG A 25 -21.29 11.27 -2.05
C ARG A 25 -21.85 12.36 -1.13
N ALA A 26 -21.41 12.39 0.11
CA ALA A 26 -21.78 13.43 1.06
C ALA A 26 -21.25 14.79 0.61
N GLN A 27 -20.00 14.88 0.19
CA GLN A 27 -19.42 16.12 -0.32
C GLN A 27 -20.11 16.59 -1.61
N LEU A 28 -20.45 15.67 -2.52
CA LEU A 28 -21.24 15.99 -3.72
C LEU A 28 -22.66 16.48 -3.39
N ALA A 29 -23.20 16.12 -2.21
CA ALA A 29 -24.47 16.63 -1.70
C ALA A 29 -24.32 17.94 -0.89
N GLY A 30 -23.14 18.56 -0.88
CA GLY A 30 -22.86 19.85 -0.23
C GLY A 30 -22.43 19.76 1.23
N TRP A 31 -22.24 18.57 1.80
CA TRP A 31 -21.73 18.39 3.16
C TRP A 31 -20.26 18.74 3.23
N ARG A 32 -19.86 19.36 4.34
CA ARG A 32 -18.45 19.66 4.64
C ARG A 32 -17.98 18.79 5.78
N PHE A 33 -16.76 18.29 5.66
CA PHE A 33 -16.10 17.54 6.72
C PHE A 33 -15.23 18.49 7.55
N LEU A 34 -15.29 18.30 8.86
CA LEU A 34 -14.41 18.99 9.80
C LEU A 34 -13.46 17.96 10.39
N PHE A 35 -12.18 18.18 10.22
CA PHE A 35 -11.13 17.36 10.83
C PHE A 35 -10.73 17.97 12.16
N LEU A 36 -10.84 17.19 13.24
CA LEU A 36 -10.48 17.57 14.60
C LEU A 36 -9.16 16.88 14.95
N SER A 37 -8.05 17.62 14.90
CA SER A 37 -6.70 17.09 15.18
C SER A 37 -6.51 16.65 16.63
N ASP A 38 -7.27 17.24 17.54
CA ASP A 38 -7.14 17.05 19.00
C ASP A 38 -7.99 15.89 19.52
N VAL A 39 -8.77 15.25 18.64
CA VAL A 39 -9.62 14.11 18.99
C VAL A 39 -8.98 12.82 18.47
N GLU A 40 -8.36 12.08 19.38
CA GLU A 40 -7.76 10.79 19.07
C GLU A 40 -8.78 9.66 19.20
N VAL A 41 -8.83 8.80 18.18
CA VAL A 41 -9.64 7.59 18.19
C VAL A 41 -8.69 6.39 18.08
N PRO A 42 -8.48 5.63 19.17
CA PRO A 42 -7.58 4.48 19.13
C PRO A 42 -8.10 3.39 18.21
N GLY A 43 -7.23 2.84 17.37
CA GLY A 43 -7.53 1.78 16.45
C GLY A 43 -6.54 0.65 16.54
N GLU A 44 -7.01 -0.60 16.45
CA GLU A 44 -6.16 -1.78 16.39
C GLU A 44 -5.67 -2.01 14.97
N ILE A 45 -4.35 -2.15 14.80
CA ILE A 45 -3.72 -2.53 13.54
C ILE A 45 -3.62 -4.04 13.43
N PRO A 46 -3.56 -4.62 12.19
CA PRO A 46 -3.36 -6.05 12.01
C PRO A 46 -2.04 -6.52 12.63
N VAL A 47 -2.10 -7.57 13.45
CA VAL A 47 -0.92 -8.15 14.10
C VAL A 47 -0.10 -8.99 13.09
N GLU A 48 -0.77 -9.57 12.09
CA GLU A 48 -0.15 -10.43 11.09
C GLU A 48 0.04 -9.71 9.76
N ILE A 49 1.17 -9.96 9.10
CA ILE A 49 1.48 -9.38 7.79
C ILE A 49 0.42 -9.77 6.74
N ASN A 50 -0.11 -11.00 6.82
CA ASN A 50 -1.16 -11.46 5.94
C ASN A 50 -2.49 -10.73 6.18
N GLY A 51 -2.81 -10.41 7.43
CA GLY A 51 -3.92 -9.55 7.80
C GLY A 51 -3.76 -8.13 7.23
N PHE A 52 -2.57 -7.57 7.36
CA PHE A 52 -2.23 -6.27 6.79
C PHE A 52 -2.34 -6.24 5.26
N LYS A 53 -1.77 -7.22 4.56
CA LYS A 53 -1.90 -7.35 3.09
C LYS A 53 -3.36 -7.45 2.64
N SER A 54 -4.20 -8.20 3.36
CA SER A 54 -5.63 -8.27 3.07
C SER A 54 -6.34 -6.95 3.25
N GLN A 55 -5.99 -6.20 4.28
CA GLN A 55 -6.54 -4.87 4.52
C GLN A 55 -6.15 -3.92 3.41
N GLN A 56 -4.86 -3.90 3.03
CA GLN A 56 -4.35 -3.08 1.94
C GLN A 56 -4.97 -3.43 0.60
N HIS A 57 -5.11 -4.73 0.29
CA HIS A 57 -5.80 -5.22 -0.91
C HIS A 57 -7.24 -4.70 -0.98
N ARG A 58 -7.99 -4.82 0.13
CA ARG A 58 -9.37 -4.34 0.20
C ARG A 58 -9.48 -2.84 -0.01
N TRP A 59 -8.62 -2.05 0.65
CA TRP A 59 -8.62 -0.60 0.52
C TRP A 59 -8.25 -0.15 -0.90
N THR A 60 -7.23 -0.75 -1.47
CA THR A 60 -6.79 -0.48 -2.85
C THR A 60 -7.88 -0.82 -3.85
N LYS A 61 -8.49 -2.00 -3.75
CA LYS A 61 -9.58 -2.45 -4.64
C LYS A 61 -10.81 -1.56 -4.49
N GLY A 62 -11.20 -1.25 -3.25
CA GLY A 62 -12.32 -0.38 -2.95
C GLY A 62 -12.14 1.03 -3.50
N ALA A 63 -10.94 1.61 -3.39
CA ALA A 63 -10.66 2.92 -3.96
C ALA A 63 -10.81 2.94 -5.49
N VAL A 64 -10.37 1.88 -6.19
CA VAL A 64 -10.58 1.73 -7.64
C VAL A 64 -12.07 1.61 -7.99
N GLN A 65 -12.85 0.86 -7.19
CA GLN A 65 -14.30 0.75 -7.36
C GLN A 65 -14.98 2.12 -7.20
N VAL A 66 -14.60 2.88 -6.17
CA VAL A 66 -15.12 4.25 -5.95
C VAL A 66 -14.70 5.18 -7.08
N ALA A 67 -13.47 5.09 -7.58
CA ALA A 67 -13.02 5.87 -8.73
C ALA A 67 -13.90 5.60 -9.96
N LYS A 68 -14.13 4.33 -10.30
CA LYS A 68 -15.02 3.95 -11.42
C LYS A 68 -16.43 4.47 -11.24
N LYS A 69 -16.95 4.45 -10.02
CA LYS A 69 -18.33 4.87 -9.71
C LYS A 69 -18.50 6.37 -9.71
N LEU A 70 -17.56 7.12 -9.14
CA LEU A 70 -17.78 8.54 -8.79
C LEU A 70 -16.91 9.53 -9.54
N LEU A 71 -15.76 9.14 -10.12
CA LEU A 71 -14.84 10.13 -10.70
C LEU A 71 -15.47 10.96 -11.81
N PHE A 72 -16.22 10.34 -12.71
CA PHE A 72 -16.94 11.03 -13.77
C PHE A 72 -18.02 11.97 -13.23
N ARG A 73 -18.73 11.56 -12.17
CA ARG A 73 -19.74 12.38 -11.51
C ARG A 73 -19.12 13.60 -10.81
N ILE A 74 -17.94 13.42 -10.19
CA ILE A 74 -17.18 14.51 -9.57
C ILE A 74 -16.80 15.55 -10.63
N TRP A 75 -16.31 15.13 -11.79
CA TRP A 75 -15.95 16.07 -12.88
C TRP A 75 -17.12 16.82 -13.44
N ARG A 76 -18.31 16.23 -13.45
CA ARG A 76 -19.57 16.89 -13.89
C ARG A 76 -20.27 17.73 -12.82
N SER A 77 -19.82 17.68 -11.58
CA SER A 77 -20.41 18.47 -10.48
C SER A 77 -20.00 19.93 -10.53
N ASP A 78 -20.64 20.76 -9.71
CA ASP A 78 -20.31 22.19 -9.53
C ASP A 78 -19.13 22.40 -8.55
N ALA A 79 -18.41 21.34 -8.16
CA ALA A 79 -17.25 21.44 -7.28
C ALA A 79 -16.13 22.28 -7.93
N ALA A 80 -15.36 22.97 -7.08
CA ALA A 80 -14.22 23.76 -7.54
C ALA A 80 -13.20 22.87 -8.27
N VAL A 81 -12.55 23.39 -9.30
CA VAL A 81 -11.56 22.66 -10.12
C VAL A 81 -10.46 22.03 -9.24
N LYS A 82 -9.98 22.76 -8.23
CA LYS A 82 -9.01 22.25 -7.27
C LYS A 82 -9.49 20.97 -6.61
N ALA A 83 -10.74 20.91 -6.13
CA ALA A 83 -11.32 19.73 -5.51
C ALA A 83 -11.46 18.55 -6.48
N LYS A 84 -11.81 18.83 -7.76
CA LYS A 84 -11.88 17.80 -8.82
C LYS A 84 -10.50 17.17 -9.09
N VAL A 85 -9.48 18.02 -9.20
CA VAL A 85 -8.09 17.58 -9.41
C VAL A 85 -7.61 16.74 -8.22
N GLU A 86 -7.83 17.23 -7.00
CA GLU A 86 -7.44 16.54 -5.78
C GLU A 86 -8.16 15.18 -5.64
N ALA A 87 -9.47 15.13 -5.92
CA ALA A 87 -10.23 13.89 -5.93
C ALA A 87 -9.70 12.89 -6.98
N THR A 88 -9.27 13.39 -8.15
CA THR A 88 -8.68 12.54 -9.19
C THR A 88 -7.41 11.89 -8.69
N PHE A 89 -6.45 12.67 -8.17
CA PHE A 89 -5.22 12.13 -7.62
C PHE A 89 -5.49 11.16 -6.46
N HIS A 90 -6.38 11.50 -5.53
CA HIS A 90 -6.71 10.66 -4.39
C HIS A 90 -7.30 9.31 -4.83
N LEU A 91 -8.29 9.31 -5.71
CA LEU A 91 -8.97 8.08 -6.14
C LEU A 91 -8.13 7.21 -7.09
N THR A 92 -7.18 7.82 -7.84
CA THR A 92 -6.33 7.09 -8.79
C THR A 92 -4.94 6.79 -8.25
N ALA A 93 -4.58 7.23 -7.04
CA ALA A 93 -3.24 7.04 -6.45
C ALA A 93 -2.78 5.57 -6.45
N ASN A 94 -3.70 4.63 -6.30
CA ASN A 94 -3.39 3.21 -6.27
C ASN A 94 -2.87 2.64 -7.62
N ILE A 95 -3.03 3.35 -8.74
CA ILE A 95 -2.42 2.98 -10.03
C ILE A 95 -0.90 2.96 -9.92
N CYS A 96 -0.32 3.74 -9.00
CA CYS A 96 1.12 3.74 -8.72
C CYS A 96 1.67 2.36 -8.38
N TYR A 97 0.87 1.44 -7.83
CA TYR A 97 1.33 0.07 -7.55
C TYR A 97 1.62 -0.73 -8.82
N ILE A 98 0.82 -0.53 -9.88
CA ILE A 98 1.09 -1.14 -11.20
C ILE A 98 2.40 -0.60 -11.77
N LEU A 99 2.59 0.72 -11.72
CA LEU A 99 3.81 1.37 -12.21
C LEU A 99 5.03 0.93 -11.41
N MET A 100 4.89 0.79 -10.10
CA MET A 100 5.96 0.32 -9.22
C MET A 100 6.34 -1.13 -9.52
N LEU A 101 5.37 -2.02 -9.74
CA LEU A 101 5.64 -3.40 -10.13
C LEU A 101 6.31 -3.47 -11.51
N LEU A 102 5.83 -2.68 -12.47
CA LEU A 102 6.44 -2.59 -13.79
C LEU A 102 7.90 -2.10 -13.70
N MET A 103 8.13 -1.04 -12.94
CA MET A 103 9.49 -0.52 -12.68
C MET A 103 10.38 -1.60 -12.03
N ALA A 104 9.84 -2.32 -11.03
CA ALA A 104 10.56 -3.42 -10.40
C ALA A 104 10.97 -4.51 -11.39
N LEU A 105 10.07 -4.93 -12.27
CA LEU A 105 10.34 -5.96 -13.29
C LEU A 105 11.32 -5.48 -14.36
N LEU A 106 11.29 -4.20 -14.72
CA LEU A 106 12.19 -3.60 -15.70
C LEU A 106 13.59 -3.28 -15.16
N THR A 107 13.84 -3.45 -13.87
CA THR A 107 15.11 -3.08 -13.23
C THR A 107 16.30 -3.79 -13.88
N LEU A 108 16.29 -5.11 -14.04
CA LEU A 108 17.40 -5.85 -14.71
C LEU A 108 17.57 -5.50 -16.19
N PRO A 109 16.52 -5.46 -17.02
CA PRO A 109 16.64 -4.98 -18.39
C PRO A 109 17.29 -3.59 -18.48
N VAL A 110 16.87 -2.67 -17.62
CA VAL A 110 17.44 -1.30 -17.56
C VAL A 110 18.90 -1.31 -17.13
N LEU A 111 19.27 -2.10 -16.12
CA LEU A 111 20.67 -2.25 -15.72
C LEU A 111 21.54 -2.74 -16.89
N ASN A 112 21.10 -3.76 -17.60
CA ASN A 112 21.82 -4.31 -18.75
C ASN A 112 21.98 -3.27 -19.89
N ILE A 113 20.92 -2.52 -20.20
CA ILE A 113 21.00 -1.47 -21.24
C ILE A 113 21.99 -0.37 -20.81
N ARG A 114 22.02 0.01 -19.56
CA ARG A 114 22.91 1.04 -19.03
C ARG A 114 24.39 0.67 -19.14
N THR A 115 24.73 -0.58 -18.95
CA THR A 115 26.12 -1.06 -19.13
C THR A 115 26.60 -0.91 -20.58
N HIS A 116 25.68 -0.99 -21.56
CA HIS A 116 26.02 -0.85 -22.99
C HIS A 116 26.00 0.60 -23.50
N LEU A 117 25.11 1.45 -22.95
CA LEU A 117 24.94 2.84 -23.43
C LEU A 117 25.84 3.88 -22.75
N GLY A 118 26.52 3.50 -21.66
CA GLY A 118 27.21 4.43 -20.79
C GLY A 118 26.24 5.14 -19.85
N TRP A 119 26.27 4.78 -18.60
CA TRP A 119 25.30 5.22 -17.56
C TRP A 119 25.37 6.73 -17.25
N GLU A 120 26.51 7.38 -17.48
CA GLU A 120 26.74 8.81 -17.23
C GLU A 120 25.72 9.71 -17.94
N ARG A 121 25.32 9.38 -19.14
CA ARG A 121 24.34 10.15 -19.92
C ARG A 121 22.93 10.10 -19.34
N LEU A 122 22.61 9.04 -18.61
CA LEU A 122 21.30 8.84 -18.01
C LEU A 122 21.19 9.45 -16.61
N LEU A 123 22.32 9.75 -15.95
CA LEU A 123 22.34 10.38 -14.63
C LEU A 123 21.64 11.74 -14.61
N ILE A 124 21.75 12.51 -15.69
CA ILE A 124 21.10 13.84 -15.80
C ILE A 124 19.58 13.72 -15.68
N ILE A 125 18.99 12.62 -16.12
CA ILE A 125 17.55 12.38 -16.06
C ILE A 125 17.20 11.69 -14.74
N ASP A 126 17.94 10.65 -14.37
CA ASP A 126 17.63 9.80 -13.23
C ASP A 126 17.76 10.53 -11.90
N LEU A 127 18.84 11.29 -11.71
CA LEU A 127 19.12 11.94 -10.43
C LEU A 127 18.02 12.92 -10.02
N PRO A 128 17.54 13.85 -10.89
CA PRO A 128 16.39 14.68 -10.56
C PRO A 128 15.14 13.86 -10.30
N LEU A 129 14.81 12.87 -11.15
CA LEU A 129 13.60 12.07 -11.05
C LEU A 129 13.51 11.30 -9.73
N PHE A 130 14.58 10.59 -9.37
CA PHE A 130 14.66 9.86 -8.10
C PHE A 130 14.69 10.78 -6.89
N SER A 131 15.38 11.89 -6.98
CA SER A 131 15.42 12.91 -5.93
C SER A 131 14.04 13.48 -5.67
N PHE A 132 13.31 13.89 -6.71
CA PHE A 132 11.95 14.40 -6.58
C PHE A 132 10.99 13.37 -5.99
N ALA A 133 11.02 12.14 -6.47
CA ALA A 133 10.16 11.07 -5.94
C ALA A 133 10.45 10.79 -4.46
N THR A 134 11.72 10.67 -4.09
CA THR A 134 12.15 10.42 -2.71
C THR A 134 11.81 11.60 -1.80
N MET A 135 12.05 12.84 -2.25
CA MET A 135 11.73 14.04 -1.50
C MET A 135 10.23 14.23 -1.32
N ALA A 136 9.41 13.95 -2.34
CA ALA A 136 7.96 14.07 -2.25
C ALA A 136 7.38 13.13 -1.19
N ILE A 137 7.73 11.84 -1.25
CA ILE A 137 7.27 10.84 -0.30
C ILE A 137 7.78 11.13 1.11
N SER A 138 9.09 11.36 1.25
CA SER A 138 9.72 11.64 2.54
C SER A 138 9.18 12.94 3.14
N GLY A 139 9.03 13.99 2.34
CA GLY A 139 8.51 15.27 2.75
C GLY A 139 7.07 15.19 3.27
N PHE A 140 6.22 14.40 2.61
CA PHE A 140 4.84 14.15 3.05
C PHE A 140 4.81 13.49 4.44
N TYR A 141 5.58 12.39 4.62
CA TYR A 141 5.62 11.71 5.92
C TYR A 141 6.22 12.59 7.02
N LEU A 142 7.31 13.32 6.72
CA LEU A 142 7.94 14.20 7.70
C LEU A 142 7.03 15.37 8.09
N ALA A 143 6.32 15.97 7.14
CA ALA A 143 5.36 17.04 7.41
C ALA A 143 4.22 16.53 8.31
N SER A 144 3.68 15.35 8.02
CA SER A 144 2.65 14.70 8.84
C SER A 144 3.15 14.43 10.26
N GLN A 145 4.33 13.82 10.40
CA GLN A 145 4.90 13.53 11.72
C GLN A 145 5.20 14.80 12.52
N ARG A 146 5.73 15.84 11.85
CA ARG A 146 5.98 17.14 12.49
C ARG A 146 4.70 17.82 12.98
N ALA A 147 3.59 17.67 12.26
CA ALA A 147 2.31 18.26 12.63
C ALA A 147 1.70 17.57 13.87
N LEU A 148 1.96 16.27 14.07
CA LEU A 148 1.31 15.48 15.11
C LEU A 148 2.19 15.28 16.37
N TYR A 149 3.53 15.18 16.21
CA TYR A 149 4.40 14.73 17.29
C TYR A 149 5.59 15.68 17.53
N PRO A 150 5.85 16.08 18.79
CA PRO A 150 7.02 16.91 19.13
C PRO A 150 8.36 16.23 18.78
N GLU A 151 8.41 14.90 18.93
CA GLU A 151 9.63 14.09 18.69
C GLU A 151 9.74 13.53 17.26
N TRP A 152 9.13 14.18 16.27
CA TRP A 152 9.07 13.72 14.88
C TRP A 152 10.42 13.33 14.27
N LYS A 153 11.53 13.97 14.72
CA LYS A 153 12.88 13.66 14.24
C LYS A 153 13.29 12.21 14.50
N ARG A 154 12.77 11.58 15.55
CA ARG A 154 13.04 10.15 15.85
C ARG A 154 12.45 9.22 14.78
N GLN A 155 11.40 9.65 14.09
CA GLN A 155 10.72 8.85 13.08
C GLN A 155 11.46 8.81 11.73
N ILE A 156 12.40 9.75 11.50
CA ILE A 156 13.17 9.82 10.23
C ILE A 156 13.87 8.50 9.92
N LYS A 157 14.42 7.85 10.93
CA LYS A 157 15.12 6.56 10.80
C LYS A 157 14.23 5.40 10.35
N LEU A 158 12.90 5.54 10.49
CA LEU A 158 11.95 4.53 10.08
C LEU A 158 11.50 4.69 8.62
N LEU A 159 11.80 5.83 7.98
CA LEU A 159 11.41 6.09 6.59
C LEU A 159 11.91 5.02 5.60
N PRO A 160 13.17 4.56 5.64
CA PRO A 160 13.63 3.53 4.72
C PRO A 160 12.83 2.22 4.87
N MET A 161 12.52 1.81 6.10
CA MET A 161 11.71 0.62 6.35
C MET A 161 10.28 0.79 5.84
N LEU A 162 9.68 1.96 6.07
CA LEU A 162 8.34 2.29 5.58
C LEU A 162 8.30 2.26 4.04
N MET A 163 9.30 2.82 3.38
CA MET A 163 9.43 2.80 1.92
C MET A 163 9.59 1.37 1.40
N ALA A 164 10.48 0.58 2.00
CA ALA A 164 10.69 -0.82 1.64
C ALA A 164 9.40 -1.65 1.78
N MET A 165 8.67 -1.46 2.87
CA MET A 165 7.39 -2.10 3.09
C MET A 165 6.34 -1.67 2.05
N GLY A 166 6.25 -0.38 1.74
CA GLY A 166 5.37 0.14 0.69
C GLY A 166 5.68 -0.45 -0.69
N MET A 167 6.97 -0.58 -1.03
CA MET A 167 7.44 -1.18 -2.28
C MET A 167 7.05 -2.67 -2.38
N SER A 168 7.20 -3.43 -1.31
CA SER A 168 6.87 -4.86 -1.29
C SER A 168 5.39 -5.15 -1.47
N LEU A 169 4.51 -4.21 -1.12
CA LEU A 169 3.07 -4.34 -1.33
C LEU A 169 2.65 -4.25 -2.81
N CYS A 170 3.55 -3.87 -3.72
CA CYS A 170 3.20 -3.63 -5.13
C CYS A 170 2.58 -4.86 -5.79
N ILE A 171 3.00 -6.10 -5.49
CA ILE A 171 2.41 -7.33 -6.03
C ILE A 171 0.96 -7.48 -5.55
N ASN A 172 0.76 -7.38 -4.23
CA ASN A 172 -0.56 -7.53 -3.61
C ASN A 172 -1.54 -6.46 -4.11
N ASN A 173 -1.08 -5.21 -4.15
CA ASN A 173 -1.95 -4.09 -4.48
C ASN A 173 -2.15 -3.90 -5.99
N THR A 174 -1.18 -4.28 -6.84
CA THR A 174 -1.39 -4.37 -8.30
C THR A 174 -2.52 -5.34 -8.61
N ARG A 175 -2.51 -6.52 -7.98
CA ARG A 175 -3.62 -7.47 -8.11
C ARG A 175 -4.95 -6.83 -7.69
N ALA A 176 -4.98 -6.10 -6.58
CA ALA A 176 -6.18 -5.41 -6.10
C ALA A 176 -6.69 -4.35 -7.10
N VAL A 177 -5.78 -3.58 -7.71
CA VAL A 177 -6.13 -2.59 -8.74
C VAL A 177 -6.75 -3.27 -9.95
N ILE A 178 -6.12 -4.35 -10.47
CA ILE A 178 -6.63 -5.09 -11.61
C ILE A 178 -8.01 -5.68 -11.29
N GLU A 179 -8.17 -6.37 -10.15
CA GLU A 179 -9.45 -6.92 -9.70
C GLU A 179 -10.55 -5.85 -9.60
N GLY A 180 -10.22 -4.68 -9.04
CA GLY A 180 -11.15 -3.54 -8.96
C GLY A 180 -11.54 -3.00 -10.33
N TRP A 181 -10.58 -2.96 -11.26
CA TRP A 181 -10.80 -2.48 -12.62
C TRP A 181 -11.70 -3.39 -13.44
N ILE A 182 -11.42 -4.70 -13.42
CA ILE A 182 -12.22 -5.71 -14.17
C ILE A 182 -13.56 -6.03 -13.50
N GLY A 183 -13.80 -5.56 -12.26
CA GLY A 183 -15.05 -5.80 -11.56
C GLY A 183 -15.13 -7.20 -10.90
N TYR A 184 -13.98 -7.84 -10.63
CA TYR A 184 -13.97 -9.14 -9.96
C TYR A 184 -14.53 -9.02 -8.54
N GLU A 185 -15.61 -9.73 -8.24
CA GLU A 185 -16.23 -9.68 -6.92
C GLU A 185 -15.49 -10.55 -5.92
N THR A 186 -15.26 -10.02 -4.74
CA THR A 186 -14.70 -10.74 -3.60
C THR A 186 -15.55 -10.47 -2.36
N PRO A 187 -15.79 -11.50 -1.54
CA PRO A 187 -16.56 -11.30 -0.31
C PRO A 187 -15.83 -10.31 0.62
N PHE A 188 -16.61 -9.53 1.35
CA PHE A 188 -16.09 -8.64 2.37
C PHE A 188 -15.60 -9.46 3.56
N LEU A 189 -14.28 -9.60 3.70
CA LEU A 189 -13.67 -10.23 4.87
C LEU A 189 -13.09 -9.13 5.77
N ARG A 190 -13.72 -8.96 6.93
CA ARG A 190 -13.22 -8.01 7.93
C ARG A 190 -11.89 -8.49 8.49
N THR A 191 -10.94 -7.59 8.62
CA THR A 191 -9.67 -7.87 9.33
C THR A 191 -9.99 -8.22 10.78
N PRO A 192 -9.53 -9.37 11.30
CA PRO A 192 -9.77 -9.74 12.69
C PRO A 192 -9.17 -8.68 13.63
N LYS A 193 -9.92 -8.38 14.67
CA LYS A 193 -9.47 -7.58 15.79
C LYS A 193 -9.46 -8.48 17.01
N TYR A 194 -8.33 -8.53 17.70
CA TYR A 194 -8.11 -9.49 18.79
C TYR A 194 -8.30 -8.87 20.17
N GLY A 195 -8.48 -7.56 20.25
CA GLY A 195 -8.62 -6.84 21.52
C GLY A 195 -7.35 -6.95 22.39
N VAL A 196 -6.18 -7.01 21.74
CA VAL A 196 -4.91 -7.19 22.46
C VAL A 196 -4.58 -5.94 23.24
N THR A 197 -4.86 -5.99 24.55
CA THR A 197 -4.51 -4.92 25.49
C THR A 197 -3.15 -5.13 26.16
N ASN A 198 -2.63 -6.38 26.17
CA ASN A 198 -1.35 -6.76 26.75
C ASN A 198 -0.64 -7.79 25.87
N ALA A 199 0.68 -7.78 25.85
CA ALA A 199 1.54 -8.67 25.06
C ALA A 199 1.35 -10.18 25.35
N THR A 200 0.70 -10.53 26.44
CA THR A 200 0.42 -11.92 26.87
C THR A 200 -0.78 -12.57 26.16
N HIS A 201 -1.60 -11.79 25.48
CA HIS A 201 -2.78 -12.29 24.76
C HIS A 201 -2.50 -12.37 23.25
N ALA A 202 -1.57 -13.25 22.88
CA ALA A 202 -1.40 -13.57 21.46
C ALA A 202 -2.63 -14.34 20.94
N PRO A 203 -3.14 -14.00 19.75
CA PRO A 203 -4.32 -14.66 19.18
C PRO A 203 -4.03 -16.15 18.91
N HIS A 204 -4.91 -17.03 19.41
CA HIS A 204 -4.73 -18.49 19.36
C HIS A 204 -5.10 -19.15 18.02
N LYS A 205 -5.70 -18.43 17.08
CA LYS A 205 -6.08 -18.99 15.77
C LYS A 205 -5.76 -18.04 14.63
N PRO A 206 -4.90 -18.44 13.69
CA PRO A 206 -4.74 -17.71 12.43
C PRO A 206 -5.96 -17.95 11.55
N LEU A 207 -6.63 -16.86 11.19
CA LEU A 207 -7.85 -16.88 10.38
C LEU A 207 -7.60 -16.89 8.86
N TYR A 208 -6.36 -16.92 8.41
CA TYR A 208 -6.04 -16.69 7.02
C TYR A 208 -5.25 -17.84 6.38
N SER A 209 -5.95 -18.67 5.59
CA SER A 209 -5.44 -19.88 4.94
C SER A 209 -5.04 -19.70 3.46
N SER A 210 -4.11 -20.51 3.05
CA SER A 210 -3.68 -21.12 1.76
C SER A 210 -3.52 -20.32 0.46
N ARG A 211 -4.32 -19.34 0.07
CA ARG A 211 -4.09 -18.58 -1.19
C ARG A 211 -2.90 -17.62 -1.14
N ARG A 212 -2.28 -17.47 -0.02
CA ARG A 212 -1.21 -16.49 0.26
C ARG A 212 0.18 -17.05 0.08
N THR A 213 0.34 -18.35 0.08
CA THR A 213 1.60 -19.02 -0.24
C THR A 213 2.13 -18.58 -1.62
N VAL A 214 1.25 -18.43 -2.62
CA VAL A 214 1.64 -17.98 -3.95
C VAL A 214 2.17 -16.54 -3.94
N LEU A 215 1.54 -15.64 -3.16
CA LEU A 215 2.03 -14.26 -3.03
C LEU A 215 3.39 -14.22 -2.29
N ALA A 216 3.54 -14.99 -1.23
CA ALA A 216 4.80 -15.09 -0.50
C ALA A 216 5.94 -15.64 -1.39
N LEU A 217 5.65 -16.65 -2.21
CA LEU A 217 6.61 -17.16 -3.20
C LEU A 217 6.97 -16.11 -4.25
N GLY A 218 6.00 -15.34 -4.73
CA GLY A 218 6.23 -14.21 -5.64
C GLY A 218 7.12 -13.13 -5.01
N GLU A 219 6.91 -12.81 -3.75
CA GLU A 219 7.74 -11.85 -3.00
C GLU A 219 9.16 -12.38 -2.81
N LEU A 220 9.34 -13.65 -2.42
CA LEU A 220 10.66 -14.27 -2.30
C LEU A 220 11.37 -14.38 -3.67
N GLY A 221 10.62 -14.65 -4.74
CA GLY A 221 11.14 -14.61 -6.11
C GLY A 221 11.65 -13.21 -6.49
N MET A 222 10.89 -12.15 -6.14
CA MET A 222 11.32 -10.78 -6.34
C MET A 222 12.52 -10.42 -5.45
N ALA A 223 12.59 -10.94 -4.23
CA ALA A 223 13.78 -10.76 -3.38
C ALA A 223 15.03 -11.37 -4.03
N ALA A 224 14.95 -12.60 -4.56
CA ALA A 224 16.04 -13.23 -5.31
C ALA A 224 16.42 -12.44 -6.58
N TYR A 225 15.42 -11.92 -7.29
CA TYR A 225 15.61 -11.06 -8.46
C TYR A 225 16.38 -9.78 -8.10
N PHE A 226 16.01 -9.10 -7.01
CA PHE A 226 16.71 -7.89 -6.55
C PHE A 226 18.07 -8.18 -5.93
N ALA A 227 18.29 -9.34 -5.30
CA ALA A 227 19.61 -9.78 -4.88
C ALA A 227 20.55 -9.94 -6.09
N TYR A 228 20.05 -10.53 -7.18
CA TYR A 228 20.81 -10.63 -8.43
C TYR A 228 21.03 -9.24 -9.08
N ALA A 229 20.04 -8.38 -9.10
CA ALA A 229 20.20 -7.00 -9.58
C ALA A 229 21.25 -6.22 -8.78
N LEU A 230 21.30 -6.40 -7.47
CA LEU A 230 22.31 -5.82 -6.60
C LEU A 230 23.72 -6.33 -6.92
N TYR A 231 23.84 -7.65 -7.12
CA TYR A 231 25.09 -8.27 -7.53
C TYR A 231 25.57 -7.69 -8.87
N GLN A 232 24.71 -7.59 -9.86
CA GLN A 232 25.01 -6.99 -11.17
C GLN A 232 25.44 -5.54 -11.04
N ALA A 233 24.68 -4.72 -10.32
CA ALA A 233 24.98 -3.30 -10.11
C ALA A 233 26.34 -3.09 -9.41
N TRP A 234 26.70 -3.98 -8.49
CA TRP A 234 28.00 -3.95 -7.82
C TRP A 234 29.13 -4.24 -8.80
N HIS A 235 29.01 -5.30 -9.61
CA HIS A 235 30.05 -5.69 -10.59
C HIS A 235 30.19 -4.74 -11.79
N THR A 236 29.13 -4.00 -12.10
CA THR A 236 29.14 -2.99 -13.18
C THR A 236 29.39 -1.57 -12.68
N GLU A 237 29.78 -1.42 -11.41
CA GLU A 237 30.09 -0.15 -10.74
C GLU A 237 28.93 0.87 -10.72
N LEU A 238 27.69 0.40 -10.86
CA LEU A 238 26.49 1.23 -10.84
C LEU A 238 26.03 1.53 -9.40
N TYR A 239 26.93 2.02 -8.56
CA TYR A 239 26.74 2.19 -7.10
C TYR A 239 25.60 3.11 -6.72
N MET A 240 25.27 4.11 -7.54
CA MET A 240 24.17 5.04 -7.25
C MET A 240 22.79 4.37 -7.20
N GLY A 241 22.61 3.22 -7.85
CA GLY A 241 21.38 2.42 -7.80
C GLY A 241 21.24 1.55 -6.55
N LEU A 242 22.35 1.26 -5.84
CA LEU A 242 22.37 0.29 -4.74
C LEU A 242 21.37 0.60 -3.62
N PRO A 243 21.22 1.84 -3.13
CA PRO A 243 20.25 2.13 -2.07
C PRO A 243 18.82 1.79 -2.48
N PHE A 244 18.47 2.01 -3.74
CA PHE A 244 17.15 1.72 -4.29
C PHE A 244 16.90 0.20 -4.39
N LEU A 245 17.90 -0.52 -4.92
CA LEU A 245 17.85 -1.98 -5.02
C LEU A 245 17.74 -2.64 -3.65
N LEU A 246 18.44 -2.08 -2.64
CA LEU A 246 18.37 -2.53 -1.25
C LEU A 246 16.99 -2.33 -0.65
N LEU A 247 16.30 -1.22 -0.94
CA LEU A 247 14.92 -1.01 -0.47
C LEU A 247 13.97 -2.06 -1.02
N PHE A 248 14.04 -2.38 -2.31
CA PHE A 248 13.23 -3.43 -2.90
C PHE A 248 13.59 -4.80 -2.34
N LEU A 249 14.88 -5.15 -2.27
CA LEU A 249 15.35 -6.41 -1.71
C LEU A 249 14.86 -6.61 -0.28
N THR A 250 15.11 -5.64 0.59
CA THR A 250 14.73 -5.72 2.00
C THR A 250 13.21 -5.77 2.18
N GLY A 251 12.47 -5.01 1.41
CA GLY A 251 11.02 -5.01 1.43
C GLY A 251 10.44 -6.37 1.05
N PHE A 252 10.81 -6.91 -0.11
CA PHE A 252 10.33 -8.20 -0.59
C PHE A 252 10.79 -9.37 0.29
N LEU A 253 12.05 -9.34 0.75
CA LEU A 253 12.57 -10.36 1.64
C LEU A 253 11.82 -10.38 2.98
N TYR A 254 11.64 -9.20 3.59
CA TYR A 254 10.92 -9.06 4.85
C TYR A 254 9.48 -9.55 4.75
N THR A 255 8.73 -9.07 3.77
CA THR A 255 7.31 -9.46 3.64
C THR A 255 7.14 -10.90 3.20
N GLY A 256 8.01 -11.42 2.32
CA GLY A 256 7.98 -12.81 1.87
C GLY A 256 8.31 -13.79 3.00
N LEU A 257 9.39 -13.54 3.76
CA LEU A 257 9.77 -14.37 4.91
C LEU A 257 8.70 -14.31 6.01
N LEU A 258 8.23 -13.12 6.36
CA LEU A 258 7.23 -12.98 7.42
C LEU A 258 5.91 -13.64 7.05
N SER A 259 5.47 -13.54 5.80
CA SER A 259 4.28 -14.24 5.32
C SER A 259 4.41 -15.75 5.40
N SER A 260 5.57 -16.28 4.98
CA SER A 260 5.82 -17.72 4.97
C SER A 260 5.95 -18.29 6.38
N THR A 261 6.67 -17.59 7.27
CA THR A 261 6.86 -18.05 8.66
C THR A 261 5.58 -17.98 9.47
N GLN A 262 4.79 -16.93 9.34
CA GLN A 262 3.50 -16.82 10.02
C GLN A 262 2.52 -17.90 9.54
N GLU A 263 2.51 -18.21 8.26
CA GLU A 263 1.67 -19.29 7.71
C GLU A 263 2.12 -20.66 8.24
N TRP A 264 3.42 -20.93 8.26
CA TRP A 264 3.98 -22.17 8.78
C TRP A 264 3.66 -22.38 10.27
N LEU A 265 3.90 -21.36 11.09
CA LEU A 265 3.57 -21.39 12.52
C LEU A 265 2.06 -21.62 12.75
N SER A 266 1.23 -21.07 11.88
CA SER A 266 -0.21 -21.21 11.96
C SER A 266 -0.67 -22.65 11.70
N ARG A 267 -0.07 -23.30 10.71
CA ARG A 267 -0.38 -24.70 10.37
C ARG A 267 0.02 -25.64 11.50
N MET A 268 1.20 -25.46 12.10
CA MET A 268 1.67 -26.28 13.22
C MET A 268 0.78 -26.17 14.48
N ARG A 269 0.15 -24.99 14.69
CA ARG A 269 -0.76 -24.78 15.82
C ARG A 269 -2.18 -25.31 15.58
N SER A 270 -2.55 -25.54 14.33
CA SER A 270 -3.87 -26.05 13.95
C SER A 270 -3.95 -27.58 13.88
N GLU A 271 -2.81 -28.29 13.93
CA GLU A 271 -2.82 -29.74 14.06
C GLU A 271 -3.33 -30.15 15.46
N PRO A 272 -4.31 -31.07 15.56
CA PRO A 272 -4.77 -31.55 16.85
C PRO A 272 -3.60 -32.21 17.56
N GLN A 273 -3.30 -31.76 18.77
CA GLN A 273 -2.35 -32.49 19.67
C GLN A 273 -2.92 -33.90 19.86
N PRO A 274 -2.16 -34.97 19.62
CA PRO A 274 -2.59 -36.32 19.93
C PRO A 274 -2.89 -36.38 21.42
N ILE A 275 -4.10 -36.87 21.76
CA ILE A 275 -4.58 -37.11 23.14
C ILE A 275 -3.77 -38.21 23.76
#